data_43512a4ef50db48dd9829215db35b55f
#
_entry.id   43512a4ef50db48dd9829215db35b55f
#
_cell.length_a   1.000
_cell.length_b   1.000
_cell.length_c   1.000
_cell.angle_alpha   90.00
_cell.angle_beta   90.00
_cell.angle_gamma   90.00
#
_symmetry.space_group_name_H-M   'P 1'
#
loop_
_entity.id
_entity.type
_entity.pdbx_description
1 polymer ?
#
loop_
_entity_poly.entity_id
_entity_poly.type
_entity_poly.pdbx_seq_one_letter_code
_entity_poly.pdbx_strand_id
1 'polypeptide(L)'
;IAATSLDEVNMLSCLVAKKVGVNNTIARVRNPEYYEQIRELKDELGLSMAVNPELAAATEISRLLRFPSALKIELFARGRVELVEIKIAPHSVLDGMPLWAIYKEFQVKVLICAVQRGDEVFIPSGDFVLQAGDKINLTAPHMEITKFFRTIGIFRTGVKSVMILGGGRLAYYLAKDLLAMHVRVK
;
A
#
# COMPACT_ATOMS: atom_id res chain seq x y z
N ILE A 1 -14.58 18.96 -10.95
CA ILE A 1 -13.54 17.98 -11.29
C ILE A 1 -13.04 18.30 -12.69
N ALA A 2 -11.72 18.49 -12.85
CA ALA A 2 -11.07 18.69 -14.15
C ALA A 2 -10.16 17.48 -14.45
N ALA A 3 -10.47 16.77 -15.55
CA ALA A 3 -9.80 15.51 -15.91
C ALA A 3 -9.58 15.42 -17.44
N THR A 4 -9.22 16.55 -18.07
CA THR A 4 -8.87 16.61 -19.50
C THR A 4 -7.50 15.98 -19.75
N SER A 5 -7.09 15.87 -21.01
CA SER A 5 -5.77 15.32 -21.39
C SER A 5 -4.58 16.22 -20.99
N LEU A 6 -4.79 17.49 -20.67
CA LEU A 6 -3.77 18.48 -20.35
C LEU A 6 -3.83 18.86 -18.86
N ASP A 7 -2.72 18.69 -18.17
CA ASP A 7 -2.62 18.96 -16.75
C ASP A 7 -2.79 20.46 -16.45
N GLU A 8 -2.23 21.32 -17.30
CA GLU A 8 -2.34 22.78 -17.22
C GLU A 8 -3.79 23.25 -17.31
N VAL A 9 -4.56 22.67 -18.25
CA VAL A 9 -5.99 22.97 -18.41
C VAL A 9 -6.77 22.53 -17.17
N ASN A 10 -6.42 21.38 -16.59
CA ASN A 10 -7.08 20.89 -15.40
C ASN A 10 -6.82 21.79 -14.19
N MET A 11 -5.58 22.25 -14.00
CA MET A 11 -5.22 23.18 -12.94
C MET A 11 -5.90 24.55 -13.11
N LEU A 12 -5.83 25.12 -14.33
CA LEU A 12 -6.45 26.40 -14.62
C LEU A 12 -7.96 26.36 -14.45
N SER A 13 -8.61 25.30 -14.93
CA SER A 13 -10.06 25.10 -14.75
C SER A 13 -10.47 25.09 -13.28
N CYS A 14 -9.68 24.44 -12.43
CA CYS A 14 -9.91 24.42 -10.98
C CYS A 14 -9.72 25.81 -10.35
N LEU A 15 -8.69 26.54 -10.76
CA LEU A 15 -8.45 27.91 -10.29
C LEU A 15 -9.62 28.83 -10.64
N VAL A 16 -10.09 28.79 -11.90
CA VAL A 16 -11.27 29.57 -12.34
C VAL A 16 -12.51 29.15 -11.55
N ALA A 17 -12.77 27.86 -11.42
CA ALA A 17 -13.91 27.36 -10.63
C ALA A 17 -13.87 27.86 -9.18
N LYS A 18 -12.69 27.87 -8.57
CA LYS A 18 -12.53 28.42 -7.21
C LYS A 18 -12.84 29.90 -7.14
N LYS A 19 -12.41 30.69 -8.13
CA LYS A 19 -12.67 32.11 -8.23
C LYS A 19 -14.16 32.47 -8.40
N VAL A 20 -14.94 31.61 -9.07
CA VAL A 20 -16.41 31.74 -9.19
C VAL A 20 -17.18 31.16 -8.00
N GLY A 21 -16.51 30.75 -6.91
CA GLY A 21 -17.14 30.38 -5.65
C GLY A 21 -17.37 28.89 -5.44
N VAL A 22 -16.77 28.01 -6.27
CA VAL A 22 -16.85 26.56 -6.03
C VAL A 22 -16.06 26.18 -4.78
N ASN A 23 -16.70 25.45 -3.86
CA ASN A 23 -16.09 25.09 -2.57
C ASN A 23 -14.96 24.08 -2.70
N ASN A 24 -15.13 23.05 -3.54
CA ASN A 24 -14.15 21.97 -3.69
C ASN A 24 -13.82 21.73 -5.17
N THR A 25 -12.53 21.69 -5.47
CA THR A 25 -12.00 21.43 -6.80
C THR A 25 -11.06 20.24 -6.79
N ILE A 26 -11.13 19.41 -7.84
CA ILE A 26 -10.27 18.24 -8.01
C ILE A 26 -9.66 18.30 -9.39
N ALA A 27 -8.32 18.29 -9.49
CA ALA A 27 -7.59 18.26 -10.74
C ALA A 27 -6.86 16.92 -10.92
N ARG A 28 -6.94 16.36 -12.14
CA ARG A 28 -6.02 15.30 -12.55
C ARG A 28 -4.71 15.92 -13.01
N VAL A 29 -3.61 15.54 -12.36
CA VAL A 29 -2.26 16.02 -12.67
C VAL A 29 -1.31 14.82 -12.71
N ARG A 30 -0.81 14.52 -13.92
CA ARG A 30 -0.05 13.30 -14.20
C ARG A 30 1.44 13.53 -14.38
N ASN A 31 1.83 14.76 -14.76
CA ASN A 31 3.25 15.10 -14.94
C ASN A 31 3.98 15.03 -13.58
N PRO A 32 5.07 14.24 -13.47
CA PRO A 32 5.84 14.13 -12.23
C PRO A 32 6.33 15.46 -11.68
N GLU A 33 6.80 16.36 -12.55
CA GLU A 33 7.33 17.66 -12.16
C GLU A 33 6.24 18.54 -11.54
N TYR A 34 5.06 18.58 -12.17
CA TYR A 34 3.93 19.36 -11.64
C TYR A 34 3.38 18.75 -10.35
N TYR A 35 3.31 17.44 -10.26
CA TYR A 35 2.71 16.78 -9.12
C TYR A 35 3.52 17.00 -7.82
N GLU A 36 4.84 17.07 -7.90
CA GLU A 36 5.68 17.39 -6.75
C GLU A 36 5.47 18.85 -6.29
N GLN A 37 5.41 19.81 -7.23
CA GLN A 37 5.22 21.23 -6.94
C GLN A 37 3.80 21.56 -6.44
N ILE A 38 2.78 20.88 -6.94
CA ILE A 38 1.39 21.10 -6.54
C ILE A 38 1.16 20.85 -5.05
N ARG A 39 1.91 19.98 -4.43
CA ARG A 39 1.79 19.75 -2.97
C ARG A 39 2.03 21.02 -2.16
N GLU A 40 2.89 21.90 -2.66
CA GLU A 40 3.23 23.18 -2.02
C GLU A 40 2.26 24.30 -2.46
N LEU A 41 1.86 24.31 -3.73
CA LEU A 41 1.03 25.35 -4.35
C LEU A 41 -0.48 25.06 -4.32
N LYS A 42 -0.90 23.97 -3.69
CA LYS A 42 -2.28 23.49 -3.71
C LYS A 42 -3.31 24.54 -3.32
N ASP A 43 -3.04 25.26 -2.25
CA ASP A 43 -3.96 26.26 -1.70
C ASP A 43 -4.02 27.50 -2.58
N GLU A 44 -2.89 27.94 -3.15
CA GLU A 44 -2.79 29.08 -4.07
C GLU A 44 -3.52 28.81 -5.40
N LEU A 45 -3.44 27.58 -5.89
CA LEU A 45 -4.16 27.10 -7.07
C LEU A 45 -5.64 26.80 -6.80
N GLY A 46 -6.09 26.95 -5.55
CA GLY A 46 -7.46 26.67 -5.16
C GLY A 46 -7.85 25.21 -5.32
N LEU A 47 -6.88 24.28 -5.24
CA LEU A 47 -7.11 22.86 -5.37
C LEU A 47 -7.46 22.23 -4.02
N SER A 48 -8.63 21.60 -3.94
CA SER A 48 -8.97 20.76 -2.80
C SER A 48 -8.24 19.43 -2.86
N MET A 49 -8.05 18.88 -4.08
CA MET A 49 -7.36 17.60 -4.31
C MET A 49 -6.68 17.58 -5.68
N ALA A 50 -5.47 17.05 -5.74
CA ALA A 50 -4.80 16.65 -6.97
C ALA A 50 -4.74 15.11 -7.04
N VAL A 51 -5.08 14.53 -8.18
CA VAL A 51 -5.09 13.08 -8.41
C VAL A 51 -4.11 12.73 -9.53
N ASN A 52 -3.21 11.79 -9.24
CA ASN A 52 -2.30 11.23 -10.22
C ASN A 52 -2.56 9.71 -10.35
N PRO A 53 -3.30 9.27 -11.37
CA PRO A 53 -3.64 7.86 -11.53
C PRO A 53 -2.43 6.98 -11.78
N GLU A 54 -1.45 7.46 -12.53
CA GLU A 54 -0.23 6.71 -12.86
C GLU A 54 0.64 6.48 -11.63
N LEU A 55 0.76 7.49 -10.75
CA LEU A 55 1.43 7.33 -9.46
C LEU A 55 0.68 6.36 -8.56
N ALA A 56 -0.65 6.48 -8.47
CA ALA A 56 -1.46 5.58 -7.66
C ALA A 56 -1.32 4.13 -8.13
N ALA A 57 -1.36 3.89 -9.44
CA ALA A 57 -1.16 2.56 -10.02
C ALA A 57 0.28 2.04 -9.77
N ALA A 58 1.30 2.87 -9.94
CA ALA A 58 2.69 2.49 -9.69
C ALA A 58 2.90 2.10 -8.23
N THR A 59 2.35 2.88 -7.29
CA THR A 59 2.42 2.59 -5.86
C THR A 59 1.73 1.27 -5.53
N GLU A 60 0.58 0.97 -6.15
CA GLU A 60 -0.13 -0.29 -5.93
C GLU A 60 0.66 -1.48 -6.47
N ILE A 61 1.22 -1.37 -7.69
CA ILE A 61 2.07 -2.40 -8.28
C ILE A 61 3.32 -2.63 -7.41
N SER A 62 3.98 -1.59 -6.96
CA SER A 62 5.16 -1.67 -6.07
C SER A 62 4.83 -2.41 -4.78
N ARG A 63 3.64 -2.16 -4.21
CA ARG A 63 3.14 -2.82 -3.00
C ARG A 63 2.95 -4.32 -3.22
N LEU A 64 2.30 -4.71 -4.31
CA LEU A 64 2.11 -6.11 -4.68
C LEU A 64 3.44 -6.84 -4.88
N LEU A 65 4.43 -6.16 -5.47
CA LEU A 65 5.77 -6.71 -5.67
C LEU A 65 6.58 -6.81 -4.36
N ARG A 66 6.30 -5.95 -3.39
CA ARG A 66 6.92 -5.98 -2.06
C ARG A 66 6.45 -7.17 -1.24
N PHE A 67 5.16 -7.49 -1.30
CA PHE A 67 4.53 -8.56 -0.52
C PHE A 67 3.76 -9.54 -1.42
N PRO A 68 4.48 -10.34 -2.24
CA PRO A 68 3.82 -11.24 -3.21
C PRO A 68 2.90 -12.29 -2.58
N SER A 69 3.11 -12.57 -1.29
CA SER A 69 2.33 -13.58 -0.54
C SER A 69 1.17 -12.98 0.26
N ALA A 70 1.05 -11.65 0.32
CA ALA A 70 -0.09 -11.01 0.95
C ALA A 70 -1.32 -11.10 0.03
N LEU A 71 -2.47 -11.46 0.60
CA LEU A 71 -3.73 -11.46 -0.15
C LEU A 71 -4.22 -10.03 -0.39
N LYS A 72 -4.04 -9.16 0.61
CA LYS A 72 -4.46 -7.78 0.58
C LYS A 72 -3.57 -6.91 1.46
N ILE A 73 -3.33 -5.68 1.06
CA ILE A 73 -2.62 -4.67 1.86
C ILE A 73 -3.42 -3.38 1.81
N GLU A 74 -3.81 -2.87 2.95
CA GLU A 74 -4.47 -1.57 3.08
C GLU A 74 -3.61 -0.62 3.90
N LEU A 75 -3.56 0.64 3.49
CA LEU A 75 -2.81 1.69 4.18
C LEU A 75 -3.75 2.61 4.93
N PHE A 76 -3.46 2.83 6.20
CA PHE A 76 -4.13 3.78 7.06
C PHE A 76 -3.19 4.90 7.50
N ALA A 77 -3.77 5.97 8.07
CA ALA A 77 -3.01 7.10 8.63
C ALA A 77 -1.97 7.67 7.66
N ARG A 78 -2.33 7.86 6.38
CA ARG A 78 -1.46 8.37 5.31
C ARG A 78 -0.23 7.48 5.05
N GLY A 79 -0.42 6.17 5.08
CA GLY A 79 0.65 5.19 4.81
C GLY A 79 1.55 4.84 6.00
N ARG A 80 1.23 5.35 7.21
CA ARG A 80 2.01 5.05 8.42
C ARG A 80 1.65 3.71 9.08
N VAL A 81 0.45 3.19 8.79
CA VAL A 81 -0.05 1.92 9.33
C VAL A 81 -0.46 1.05 8.15
N GLU A 82 0.07 -0.15 8.11
CA GLU A 82 -0.27 -1.17 7.13
C GLU A 82 -1.17 -2.23 7.79
N LEU A 83 -2.31 -2.52 7.16
CA LEU A 83 -3.13 -3.69 7.47
C LEU A 83 -2.90 -4.73 6.38
N VAL A 84 -2.38 -5.86 6.75
CA VAL A 84 -1.98 -6.92 5.81
C VAL A 84 -2.82 -8.16 6.06
N GLU A 85 -3.44 -8.68 5.00
CA GLU A 85 -4.15 -9.95 5.02
C GLU A 85 -3.27 -11.05 4.45
N ILE A 86 -3.09 -12.12 5.22
CA ILE A 86 -2.41 -13.33 4.78
C ILE A 86 -3.25 -14.57 5.10
N LYS A 87 -3.07 -15.62 4.31
CA LYS A 87 -3.65 -16.94 4.58
C LYS A 87 -2.59 -17.86 5.20
N ILE A 88 -2.95 -18.52 6.29
CA ILE A 88 -2.08 -19.49 6.93
C ILE A 88 -2.03 -20.75 6.05
N ALA A 89 -0.85 -21.04 5.53
CA ALA A 89 -0.62 -22.24 4.72
C ALA A 89 -0.62 -23.50 5.61
N PRO A 90 -0.98 -24.66 5.06
CA PRO A 90 -0.72 -25.95 5.73
C PRO A 90 0.76 -26.06 6.11
N HIS A 91 1.04 -26.58 7.30
CA HIS A 91 2.40 -26.72 7.87
C HIS A 91 3.12 -25.37 8.12
N SER A 92 2.39 -24.27 8.19
CA SER A 92 2.94 -22.99 8.66
C SER A 92 3.33 -23.11 10.13
N VAL A 93 4.38 -22.39 10.53
CA VAL A 93 4.77 -22.28 11.94
C VAL A 93 3.68 -21.63 12.82
N LEU A 94 2.69 -20.98 12.19
CA LEU A 94 1.54 -20.38 12.87
C LEU A 94 0.40 -21.38 13.11
N ASP A 95 0.40 -22.54 12.45
CA ASP A 95 -0.65 -23.54 12.60
C ASP A 95 -0.58 -24.19 13.98
N GLY A 96 -1.69 -24.10 14.74
CA GLY A 96 -1.78 -24.55 16.14
C GLY A 96 -1.19 -23.60 17.16
N MET A 97 -0.71 -22.39 16.75
CA MET A 97 -0.08 -21.42 17.65
C MET A 97 -1.10 -20.48 18.29
N PRO A 98 -1.11 -20.29 19.62
CA PRO A 98 -1.91 -19.24 20.24
C PRO A 98 -1.25 -17.87 20.03
N LEU A 99 -2.06 -16.80 19.92
CA LEU A 99 -1.56 -15.47 19.58
C LEU A 99 -0.52 -14.92 20.55
N TRP A 100 -0.64 -15.19 21.85
CA TRP A 100 0.35 -14.74 22.83
C TRP A 100 1.74 -15.32 22.61
N ALA A 101 1.84 -16.49 21.95
CA ALA A 101 3.12 -17.14 21.66
C ALA A 101 3.88 -16.46 20.53
N ILE A 102 3.22 -15.74 19.62
CA ILE A 102 3.84 -15.06 18.47
C ILE A 102 4.96 -14.11 18.92
N TYR A 103 4.68 -13.27 19.93
CA TYR A 103 5.70 -12.34 20.42
C TYR A 103 6.83 -13.10 21.14
N LYS A 104 6.50 -14.12 21.92
CA LYS A 104 7.48 -14.90 22.68
C LYS A 104 8.43 -15.67 21.76
N GLU A 105 7.90 -16.31 20.72
CA GLU A 105 8.67 -17.16 19.81
C GLU A 105 9.46 -16.34 18.78
N PHE A 106 8.83 -15.31 18.21
CA PHE A 106 9.40 -14.61 17.05
C PHE A 106 10.01 -13.25 17.39
N GLN A 107 9.81 -12.75 18.62
CA GLN A 107 10.29 -11.43 19.06
C GLN A 107 9.87 -10.31 18.09
N VAL A 108 8.61 -10.36 17.61
CA VAL A 108 8.01 -9.37 16.70
C VAL A 108 6.77 -8.76 17.33
N LYS A 109 6.58 -7.47 17.13
CA LYS A 109 5.42 -6.72 17.65
C LYS A 109 4.38 -6.56 16.53
N VAL A 110 3.54 -7.57 16.35
CA VAL A 110 2.42 -7.54 15.42
C VAL A 110 1.11 -7.67 16.18
N LEU A 111 0.07 -6.97 15.72
CA LEU A 111 -1.29 -7.09 16.25
C LEU A 111 -2.15 -7.80 15.19
N ILE A 112 -2.70 -8.95 15.54
CA ILE A 112 -3.70 -9.62 14.72
C ILE A 112 -5.07 -9.03 15.10
N CYS A 113 -5.68 -8.28 14.16
CA CYS A 113 -6.91 -7.55 14.39
C CYS A 113 -8.15 -8.41 14.17
N ALA A 114 -8.09 -9.33 13.20
CA ALA A 114 -9.18 -10.23 12.87
C ALA A 114 -8.65 -11.55 12.29
N VAL A 115 -9.43 -12.61 12.48
CA VAL A 115 -9.19 -13.93 11.89
C VAL A 115 -10.47 -14.38 11.21
N GLN A 116 -10.40 -14.70 9.92
CA GLN A 116 -11.48 -15.32 9.18
C GLN A 116 -11.20 -16.82 9.03
N ARG A 117 -12.12 -17.65 9.55
CA ARG A 117 -12.08 -19.12 9.42
C ARG A 117 -13.34 -19.59 8.71
N GLY A 118 -13.19 -20.01 7.46
CA GLY A 118 -14.37 -20.25 6.60
C GLY A 118 -15.14 -18.97 6.37
N ASP A 119 -16.42 -18.98 6.74
CA ASP A 119 -17.33 -17.82 6.64
C ASP A 119 -17.44 -17.02 7.96
N GLU A 120 -16.81 -17.49 9.03
CA GLU A 120 -16.84 -16.81 10.32
C GLU A 120 -15.67 -15.87 10.49
N VAL A 121 -15.92 -14.72 11.13
CA VAL A 121 -14.91 -13.70 11.46
C VAL A 121 -14.82 -13.53 12.97
N PHE A 122 -13.61 -13.66 13.50
CA PHE A 122 -13.31 -13.53 14.92
C PHE A 122 -12.46 -12.29 15.16
N ILE A 123 -12.73 -11.59 16.27
CA ILE A 123 -11.81 -10.63 16.87
C ILE A 123 -11.07 -11.40 17.96
N PRO A 124 -9.81 -11.82 17.72
CA PRO A 124 -9.18 -12.81 18.56
C PRO A 124 -8.65 -12.20 19.86
N SER A 125 -8.74 -12.97 20.95
CA SER A 125 -8.00 -12.74 22.20
C SER A 125 -6.62 -13.39 22.15
N GLY A 126 -5.78 -13.13 23.14
CA GLY A 126 -4.42 -13.73 23.21
C GLY A 126 -4.39 -15.26 23.15
N ASP A 127 -5.39 -15.93 23.71
CA ASP A 127 -5.50 -17.40 23.76
C ASP A 127 -6.08 -18.01 22.48
N PHE A 128 -6.45 -17.19 21.49
CA PHE A 128 -6.98 -17.68 20.24
C PHE A 128 -5.91 -18.49 19.49
N VAL A 129 -6.24 -19.73 19.13
CA VAL A 129 -5.33 -20.63 18.41
C VAL A 129 -5.58 -20.53 16.91
N LEU A 130 -4.54 -20.14 16.18
CA LEU A 130 -4.54 -20.07 14.74
C LEU A 130 -4.54 -21.47 14.10
N GLN A 131 -5.14 -21.60 12.92
CA GLN A 131 -5.22 -22.86 12.19
C GLN A 131 -4.85 -22.66 10.72
N ALA A 132 -4.37 -23.74 10.09
CA ALA A 132 -4.16 -23.74 8.64
C ALA A 132 -5.48 -23.40 7.91
N GLY A 133 -5.39 -22.53 6.91
CA GLY A 133 -6.56 -22.05 6.16
C GLY A 133 -7.15 -20.75 6.68
N ASP A 134 -6.86 -20.34 7.93
CA ASP A 134 -7.27 -19.04 8.44
C ASP A 134 -6.70 -17.89 7.59
N LYS A 135 -7.54 -16.86 7.35
CA LYS A 135 -7.07 -15.57 6.85
C LYS A 135 -6.93 -14.63 8.04
N ILE A 136 -5.73 -14.16 8.29
CA ILE A 136 -5.45 -13.25 9.39
C ILE A 136 -5.21 -11.85 8.85
N ASN A 137 -5.82 -10.87 9.50
CA ASN A 137 -5.59 -9.45 9.27
C ASN A 137 -4.70 -8.93 10.39
N LEU A 138 -3.49 -8.51 10.04
CA LEU A 138 -2.51 -8.04 11.00
C LEU A 138 -2.03 -6.62 10.69
N THR A 139 -1.68 -5.89 11.73
CA THR A 139 -1.08 -4.56 11.64
C THR A 139 0.17 -4.47 12.50
N ALA A 140 1.16 -3.75 12.00
CA ALA A 140 2.38 -3.40 12.71
C ALA A 140 3.12 -2.29 11.95
N PRO A 141 4.17 -1.68 12.51
CA PRO A 141 5.13 -0.90 11.75
C PRO A 141 5.76 -1.75 10.63
N HIS A 142 6.05 -1.12 9.49
CA HIS A 142 6.58 -1.78 8.30
C HIS A 142 7.76 -2.74 8.57
N MET A 143 8.70 -2.33 9.41
CA MET A 143 9.88 -3.14 9.79
C MET A 143 9.48 -4.44 10.53
N GLU A 144 8.47 -4.36 11.39
CA GLU A 144 7.98 -5.51 12.15
C GLU A 144 7.21 -6.50 11.25
N ILE A 145 6.41 -6.00 10.29
CA ILE A 145 5.73 -6.85 9.28
C ILE A 145 6.77 -7.61 8.46
N THR A 146 7.79 -6.91 7.99
CA THR A 146 8.88 -7.51 7.20
C THR A 146 9.62 -8.59 8.00
N LYS A 147 9.94 -8.31 9.28
CA LYS A 147 10.58 -9.27 10.18
C LYS A 147 9.68 -10.47 10.41
N PHE A 148 8.40 -10.25 10.72
CA PHE A 148 7.42 -11.30 10.94
C PHE A 148 7.32 -12.24 9.74
N PHE A 149 7.16 -11.71 8.53
CA PHE A 149 7.05 -12.52 7.31
C PHE A 149 8.31 -13.34 7.01
N ARG A 150 9.50 -12.79 7.31
CA ARG A 150 10.74 -13.57 7.20
C ARG A 150 10.74 -14.74 8.17
N THR A 151 10.34 -14.49 9.41
CA THR A 151 10.37 -15.51 10.47
C THR A 151 9.38 -16.64 10.21
N ILE A 152 8.17 -16.34 9.72
CA ILE A 152 7.17 -17.36 9.40
C ILE A 152 7.35 -17.99 8.02
N GLY A 153 8.43 -17.64 7.30
CA GLY A 153 8.80 -18.27 6.02
C GLY A 153 7.88 -17.88 4.83
N ILE A 154 7.04 -16.85 4.99
CA ILE A 154 6.16 -16.35 3.91
C ILE A 154 6.96 -15.53 2.89
N PHE A 155 8.10 -14.96 3.27
CA PHE A 155 9.03 -14.37 2.33
C PHE A 155 9.68 -15.45 1.44
N ARG A 156 8.93 -15.99 0.49
CA ARG A 156 9.55 -16.55 -0.70
C ARG A 156 10.20 -15.40 -1.44
N THR A 157 11.52 -15.43 -1.52
CA THR A 157 12.43 -14.51 -2.22
C THR A 157 11.74 -13.31 -2.84
N GLY A 158 11.85 -12.13 -2.18
CA GLY A 158 11.34 -10.87 -2.73
C GLY A 158 11.79 -10.70 -4.18
N VAL A 159 11.00 -9.99 -4.97
CA VAL A 159 11.32 -9.70 -6.38
C VAL A 159 12.69 -9.06 -6.45
N LYS A 160 13.66 -9.72 -7.10
CA LYS A 160 15.04 -9.25 -7.23
C LYS A 160 15.25 -8.35 -8.44
N SER A 161 14.45 -8.55 -9.48
CA SER A 161 14.53 -7.77 -10.72
C SER A 161 13.18 -7.71 -11.40
N VAL A 162 12.91 -6.58 -12.03
CA VAL A 162 11.70 -6.30 -12.81
C VAL A 162 12.13 -5.78 -14.18
N MET A 163 11.50 -6.27 -15.23
CA MET A 163 11.62 -5.70 -16.57
C MET A 163 10.36 -4.88 -16.84
N ILE A 164 10.55 -3.61 -17.22
CA ILE A 164 9.47 -2.69 -17.56
C ILE A 164 9.50 -2.46 -19.08
N LEU A 165 8.43 -2.83 -19.76
CA LEU A 165 8.29 -2.56 -21.19
C LEU A 165 7.49 -1.28 -21.38
N GLY A 166 8.14 -0.24 -21.93
CA GLY A 166 7.58 1.08 -22.15
C GLY A 166 8.15 2.15 -21.22
N GLY A 167 8.17 3.42 -21.67
CA GLY A 167 8.75 4.57 -20.97
C GLY A 167 7.73 5.64 -20.57
N GLY A 168 6.47 5.26 -20.32
CA GLY A 168 5.42 6.20 -19.92
C GLY A 168 5.53 6.65 -18.45
N ARG A 169 4.63 7.54 -18.02
CA ARG A 169 4.61 8.10 -16.67
C ARG A 169 4.48 7.03 -15.57
N LEU A 170 3.66 6.00 -15.82
CA LEU A 170 3.56 4.85 -14.91
C LEU A 170 4.90 4.14 -14.74
N ALA A 171 5.61 3.89 -15.85
CA ALA A 171 6.93 3.26 -15.83
C ALA A 171 7.94 4.10 -15.03
N TYR A 172 7.91 5.42 -15.17
CA TYR A 172 8.74 6.35 -14.41
C TYR A 172 8.51 6.21 -12.90
N TYR A 173 7.26 6.32 -12.45
CA TYR A 173 6.93 6.20 -11.03
C TYR A 173 7.25 4.81 -10.48
N LEU A 174 6.90 3.77 -11.23
CA LEU A 174 7.17 2.39 -10.84
C LEU A 174 8.67 2.12 -10.72
N ALA A 175 9.48 2.58 -11.68
CA ALA A 175 10.93 2.44 -11.63
C ALA A 175 11.52 3.17 -10.41
N LYS A 176 11.06 4.39 -10.12
CA LYS A 176 11.47 5.18 -8.94
C LYS A 176 11.20 4.41 -7.65
N ASP A 177 10.00 3.85 -7.49
CA ASP A 177 9.61 3.07 -6.31
C ASP A 177 10.43 1.78 -6.19
N LEU A 178 10.60 1.03 -7.29
CA LEU A 178 11.35 -0.23 -7.30
C LEU A 178 12.84 -0.02 -6.99
N LEU A 179 13.45 1.05 -7.51
CA LEU A 179 14.83 1.40 -7.21
C LEU A 179 15.00 1.77 -5.72
N ALA A 180 14.04 2.51 -5.14
CA ALA A 180 14.03 2.79 -3.70
C ALA A 180 13.91 1.52 -2.85
N MET A 181 13.29 0.46 -3.39
CA MET A 181 13.21 -0.87 -2.78
C MET A 181 14.43 -1.76 -3.05
N HIS A 182 15.48 -1.25 -3.70
CA HIS A 182 16.67 -1.99 -4.12
C HIS A 182 16.38 -3.15 -5.09
N VAL A 183 15.30 -3.05 -5.86
CA VAL A 183 14.97 -3.98 -6.94
C VAL A 183 15.67 -3.54 -8.23
N ARG A 184 16.30 -4.46 -8.92
CA ARG A 184 16.92 -4.17 -10.23
C ARG A 184 15.83 -3.95 -11.27
N VAL A 185 15.87 -2.81 -11.96
CA VAL A 185 14.95 -2.46 -13.05
C VAL A 185 15.69 -2.56 -14.38
N LYS A 186 15.05 -3.20 -15.36
CA LYS A 186 15.53 -3.31 -16.73
C LYS A 186 14.49 -2.79 -17.69
#